data_1c5faea3834b94f10829bb6b54bb6cd0
#
_entry.id   1c5faea3834b94f10829bb6b54bb6cd0
#
_cell.length_a   1.000
_cell.length_b   1.000
_cell.length_c   1.000
_cell.angle_alpha   90.00
_cell.angle_beta   90.00
_cell.angle_gamma   90.00
#
_symmetry.space_group_name_H-M   'P 1'
#
loop_
_entity.id
_entity.type
_entity.pdbx_description
1 polymer ?
#
loop_
_entity_poly.entity_id
_entity_poly.type
_entity_poly.pdbx_seq_one_letter_code
_entity_poly.pdbx_strand_id
1 'polypeptide(L)'
;MSFRSILHSMISQRLANLSALSTLRGRLAIVALSSVITHGALASDIVRVDTDSGSFVLEMYADTAPVTVANFLSYVNSGAYEDTIIHRKVNNFVIQGGGFYYDPASSDIAAISVGPAIVNEFSRSNTRGTIAMAKLGGDPNSATSQWFVNLGDNSANLDSQNGGFTVFGKVLGTGMTAVDAIGALRTVNITGAMSFSDVPYFSLTGTTIADAVFVNVSMSALSTSAKFGSGKLSVALNAGAIGQAWVDFTIAQSSPDTVITLVPSSTLFINRTLEDMATFDPFSGTLLIPALEINGAVAYTDLRFTLTDAKNYSFTLQSFDEAP
;
A
#
# COMPACT_ATOMS: atom_id res chain seq x y z
N MET A 1 16.01 -4.92 -17.13
CA MET A 1 15.04 -4.57 -18.19
C MET A 1 13.73 -4.23 -17.51
N SER A 2 13.07 -3.12 -17.88
CA SER A 2 11.79 -2.76 -17.28
C SER A 2 10.67 -3.64 -17.86
N PHE A 3 9.60 -3.88 -17.09
CA PHE A 3 8.39 -4.58 -17.57
C PHE A 3 7.85 -3.97 -18.87
N ARG A 4 7.88 -2.63 -18.97
CA ARG A 4 7.51 -1.89 -20.20
C ARG A 4 8.38 -2.29 -21.40
N SER A 5 9.69 -2.48 -21.23
CA SER A 5 10.58 -2.94 -22.32
C SER A 5 10.29 -4.38 -22.72
N ILE A 6 9.97 -5.23 -21.76
CA ILE A 6 9.65 -6.63 -21.98
C ILE A 6 8.29 -6.75 -22.69
N LEU A 7 7.27 -6.09 -22.17
CA LEU A 7 5.92 -6.09 -22.74
C LEU A 7 5.90 -5.38 -24.10
N HIS A 8 6.59 -4.24 -24.25
CA HIS A 8 6.71 -3.53 -25.53
C HIS A 8 7.43 -4.34 -26.61
N SER A 9 8.47 -5.11 -26.26
CA SER A 9 9.15 -6.04 -27.18
C SER A 9 8.21 -7.15 -27.64
N MET A 10 7.35 -7.65 -26.76
CA MET A 10 6.37 -8.70 -27.06
C MET A 10 5.23 -8.18 -27.94
N ILE A 11 4.75 -6.97 -27.68
CA ILE A 11 3.72 -6.28 -28.49
C ILE A 11 4.25 -6.05 -29.91
N SER A 12 5.48 -5.56 -30.04
CA SER A 12 6.09 -5.30 -31.35
C SER A 12 6.25 -6.59 -32.18
N GLN A 13 6.57 -7.71 -31.54
CA GLN A 13 6.66 -9.04 -32.22
C GLN A 13 5.28 -9.57 -32.63
N ARG A 14 4.23 -9.40 -31.80
CA ARG A 14 2.85 -9.81 -32.15
C ARG A 14 2.24 -8.94 -33.24
N LEU A 15 2.45 -7.62 -33.20
CA LEU A 15 1.97 -6.70 -34.25
C LEU A 15 2.63 -6.99 -35.59
N ALA A 16 3.90 -7.37 -35.63
CA ALA A 16 4.58 -7.82 -36.86
C ALA A 16 3.95 -9.09 -37.43
N ASN A 17 3.44 -9.99 -36.59
CA ASN A 17 2.76 -11.22 -37.02
C ASN A 17 1.28 -11.00 -37.42
N LEU A 18 0.62 -9.94 -36.90
CA LEU A 18 -0.77 -9.59 -37.24
C LEU A 18 -0.87 -8.73 -38.54
N SER A 19 0.18 -7.98 -38.88
CA SER A 19 0.21 -7.19 -40.12
C SER A 19 0.24 -8.04 -41.40
N ALA A 20 0.47 -9.36 -41.28
CA ALA A 20 0.43 -10.30 -42.39
C ALA A 20 -1.01 -10.78 -42.75
N LEU A 21 -2.05 -10.38 -42.01
CA LEU A 21 -3.42 -10.92 -42.16
C LEU A 21 -4.53 -9.88 -42.36
N SER A 22 -4.27 -8.59 -42.67
CA SER A 22 -5.35 -7.64 -42.89
C SER A 22 -5.21 -6.82 -44.18
N THR A 23 -5.62 -7.42 -45.32
CA THR A 23 -6.15 -6.68 -46.46
C THR A 23 -7.66 -6.91 -46.50
N LEU A 24 -8.45 -6.07 -45.82
CA LEU A 24 -9.82 -5.77 -46.27
C LEU A 24 -10.25 -4.38 -45.73
N ARG A 25 -10.56 -3.50 -46.69
CA ARG A 25 -11.01 -2.14 -46.49
C ARG A 25 -12.49 -2.11 -46.09
N GLY A 26 -12.83 -1.32 -45.08
CA GLY A 26 -14.21 -0.90 -44.80
C GLY A 26 -14.21 0.37 -43.97
N ARG A 27 -14.47 1.53 -44.63
CA ARG A 27 -14.66 2.82 -43.97
C ARG A 27 -16.03 2.84 -43.27
N LEU A 28 -16.07 3.04 -41.97
CA LEU A 28 -17.25 3.59 -41.31
C LEU A 28 -16.78 4.70 -40.35
N ALA A 29 -17.18 5.93 -40.65
CA ALA A 29 -16.95 7.08 -39.78
C ALA A 29 -17.99 7.03 -38.64
N ILE A 30 -17.55 6.79 -37.43
CA ILE A 30 -18.38 6.98 -36.23
C ILE A 30 -17.85 8.24 -35.55
N VAL A 31 -18.70 9.25 -35.49
CA VAL A 31 -18.50 10.44 -34.65
C VAL A 31 -18.65 9.99 -33.22
N ALA A 32 -17.52 9.79 -32.55
CA ALA A 32 -17.50 9.54 -31.11
C ALA A 32 -17.62 10.88 -30.38
N LEU A 33 -18.78 11.08 -29.77
CA LEU A 33 -18.98 12.13 -28.76
C LEU A 33 -18.16 11.71 -27.52
N SER A 34 -16.94 12.24 -27.41
CA SER A 34 -16.10 12.02 -26.24
C SER A 34 -16.66 12.77 -25.03
N SER A 35 -17.50 12.08 -24.25
CA SER A 35 -17.68 12.46 -22.85
C SER A 35 -16.34 12.20 -22.13
N VAL A 36 -15.58 13.25 -21.86
CA VAL A 36 -14.48 13.21 -20.93
C VAL A 36 -15.09 12.92 -19.55
N ILE A 37 -15.20 11.65 -19.22
CA ILE A 37 -15.39 11.24 -17.83
C ILE A 37 -14.02 11.46 -17.19
N THR A 38 -13.85 12.63 -16.58
CA THR A 38 -12.78 12.80 -15.59
C THR A 38 -13.07 11.79 -14.48
N HIS A 39 -12.44 10.64 -14.55
CA HIS A 39 -12.27 9.81 -13.36
C HIS A 39 -11.41 10.66 -12.42
N GLY A 40 -12.07 11.44 -11.56
CA GLY A 40 -11.43 11.93 -10.36
C GLY A 40 -10.90 10.66 -9.68
N ALA A 41 -9.60 10.56 -9.47
CA ALA A 41 -9.02 9.48 -8.71
C ALA A 41 -9.79 9.44 -7.39
N LEU A 42 -10.66 8.44 -7.22
CA LEU A 42 -11.30 8.17 -5.94
C LEU A 42 -10.12 7.96 -4.99
N ALA A 43 -10.01 8.82 -3.99
CA ALA A 43 -8.97 8.69 -2.99
C ALA A 43 -9.04 7.24 -2.48
N SER A 44 -7.96 6.49 -2.64
CA SER A 44 -7.91 5.11 -2.21
C SER A 44 -8.23 5.08 -0.72
N ASP A 45 -9.32 4.44 -0.36
CA ASP A 45 -9.72 4.27 1.04
C ASP A 45 -8.96 3.12 1.73
N ILE A 46 -7.94 2.57 1.07
CA ILE A 46 -7.10 1.48 1.56
C ILE A 46 -5.62 1.80 1.31
N VAL A 47 -4.79 1.55 2.33
CA VAL A 47 -3.34 1.73 2.27
C VAL A 47 -2.64 0.46 2.74
N ARG A 48 -1.68 -0.04 1.96
CA ARG A 48 -0.74 -1.08 2.39
C ARG A 48 0.40 -0.44 3.15
N VAL A 49 0.76 -1.06 4.26
CA VAL A 49 1.91 -0.72 5.10
C VAL A 49 2.85 -1.92 5.11
N ASP A 50 4.04 -1.75 4.59
CA ASP A 50 5.11 -2.74 4.61
C ASP A 50 6.10 -2.40 5.71
N THR A 51 6.45 -3.40 6.54
CA THR A 51 7.45 -3.28 7.61
C THR A 51 8.34 -4.51 7.64
N ASP A 52 9.49 -4.39 8.31
CA ASP A 52 10.38 -5.55 8.54
C ASP A 52 9.76 -6.63 9.45
N SER A 53 8.68 -6.31 10.17
CA SER A 53 7.91 -7.27 10.99
C SER A 53 6.73 -7.92 10.23
N GLY A 54 6.57 -7.62 8.94
CA GLY A 54 5.45 -8.04 8.10
C GLY A 54 4.62 -6.87 7.60
N SER A 55 3.65 -7.17 6.73
CA SER A 55 2.80 -6.16 6.12
C SER A 55 1.39 -6.19 6.69
N PHE A 56 0.71 -5.04 6.65
CA PHE A 56 -0.71 -4.93 7.00
C PHE A 56 -1.41 -3.92 6.10
N VAL A 57 -2.73 -3.97 6.10
CA VAL A 57 -3.57 -3.09 5.29
C VAL A 57 -4.44 -2.25 6.20
N LEU A 58 -4.56 -0.97 5.87
CA LEU A 58 -5.40 0.00 6.54
C LEU A 58 -6.63 0.32 5.69
N GLU A 59 -7.81 0.35 6.31
CA GLU A 59 -9.02 0.99 5.77
C GLU A 59 -9.07 2.42 6.30
N MET A 60 -9.27 3.38 5.39
CA MET A 60 -9.40 4.80 5.75
C MET A 60 -10.87 5.18 5.99
N TYR A 61 -11.12 6.08 6.92
CA TYR A 61 -12.45 6.56 7.27
C TYR A 61 -12.69 7.97 6.72
N ALA A 62 -12.68 8.10 5.39
CA ALA A 62 -12.90 9.39 4.72
C ALA A 62 -14.29 9.99 4.95
N ASP A 63 -15.27 9.15 5.36
CA ASP A 63 -16.61 9.56 5.73
C ASP A 63 -16.68 10.37 7.06
N THR A 64 -15.77 10.07 7.99
CA THR A 64 -15.78 10.66 9.35
C THR A 64 -14.55 11.49 9.67
N ALA A 65 -13.47 11.39 8.88
CA ALA A 65 -12.23 12.14 9.04
C ALA A 65 -11.63 12.54 7.68
N PRO A 66 -12.37 13.27 6.81
CA PRO A 66 -11.96 13.54 5.44
C PRO A 66 -10.67 14.36 5.32
N VAL A 67 -10.49 15.38 6.17
CA VAL A 67 -9.28 16.21 6.16
C VAL A 67 -8.07 15.40 6.60
N THR A 68 -8.22 14.57 7.63
CA THR A 68 -7.16 13.70 8.16
C THR A 68 -6.76 12.65 7.15
N VAL A 69 -7.74 11.99 6.51
CA VAL A 69 -7.46 11.00 5.46
C VAL A 69 -6.76 11.64 4.27
N ALA A 70 -7.22 12.80 3.79
CA ALA A 70 -6.58 13.51 2.69
C ALA A 70 -5.13 13.92 3.03
N ASN A 71 -4.88 14.42 4.24
CA ASN A 71 -3.54 14.74 4.74
C ASN A 71 -2.65 13.48 4.78
N PHE A 72 -3.11 12.38 5.37
CA PHE A 72 -2.35 11.13 5.46
C PHE A 72 -2.02 10.59 4.06
N LEU A 73 -3.00 10.54 3.14
CA LEU A 73 -2.79 10.09 1.77
C LEU A 73 -1.84 10.99 0.98
N SER A 74 -1.73 12.28 1.30
CA SER A 74 -0.75 13.16 0.66
C SER A 74 0.69 12.73 0.96
N TYR A 75 0.99 12.32 2.20
CA TYR A 75 2.29 11.76 2.57
C TYR A 75 2.54 10.38 1.95
N VAL A 76 1.51 9.52 1.89
CA VAL A 76 1.61 8.21 1.23
C VAL A 76 1.93 8.39 -0.26
N ASN A 77 1.16 9.23 -0.96
CA ASN A 77 1.28 9.40 -2.41
C ASN A 77 2.55 10.16 -2.84
N SER A 78 3.10 11.01 -1.97
CA SER A 78 4.38 11.69 -2.23
C SER A 78 5.60 10.82 -1.91
N GLY A 79 5.42 9.62 -1.34
CA GLY A 79 6.52 8.77 -0.87
C GLY A 79 7.17 9.25 0.43
N ALA A 80 6.57 10.23 1.13
CA ALA A 80 7.16 10.80 2.34
C ALA A 80 7.26 9.80 3.51
N TYR A 81 6.52 8.68 3.45
CA TYR A 81 6.61 7.60 4.42
C TYR A 81 7.52 6.44 3.98
N GLU A 82 8.19 6.54 2.83
CA GLU A 82 9.20 5.55 2.45
C GLU A 82 10.40 5.61 3.40
N ASP A 83 10.86 4.44 3.84
CA ASP A 83 11.98 4.26 4.76
C ASP A 83 11.88 5.05 6.09
N THR A 84 10.67 5.44 6.49
CA THR A 84 10.44 5.98 7.82
C THR A 84 10.52 4.88 8.89
N ILE A 85 10.65 5.26 10.16
CA ILE A 85 10.78 4.30 11.26
C ILE A 85 9.60 4.39 12.24
N ILE A 86 9.32 3.26 12.90
CA ILE A 86 8.56 3.28 14.14
C ILE A 86 9.48 3.85 15.22
N HIS A 87 9.29 5.10 15.58
CA HIS A 87 10.17 5.83 16.51
C HIS A 87 9.71 5.76 17.97
N ARG A 88 8.55 5.20 18.23
CA ARG A 88 8.03 5.00 19.60
C ARG A 88 7.09 3.79 19.67
N LYS A 89 7.25 3.00 20.75
CA LYS A 89 6.36 1.89 21.06
C LYS A 89 6.14 1.82 22.57
N VAL A 90 4.88 1.80 22.99
CA VAL A 90 4.49 1.60 24.41
C VAL A 90 3.65 0.34 24.51
N ASN A 91 4.04 -0.57 25.40
CA ASN A 91 3.37 -1.87 25.59
C ASN A 91 1.88 -1.70 25.85
N ASN A 92 1.05 -2.49 25.17
CA ASN A 92 -0.41 -2.49 25.31
C ASN A 92 -1.07 -1.13 25.07
N PHE A 93 -0.33 -0.17 24.50
CA PHE A 93 -0.82 1.17 24.22
C PHE A 93 -0.75 1.47 22.71
N VAL A 94 0.40 1.84 22.18
CA VAL A 94 0.53 2.20 20.75
C VAL A 94 1.89 1.81 20.16
N ILE A 95 1.93 1.68 18.81
CA ILE A 95 3.12 1.89 17.99
C ILE A 95 2.94 3.21 17.23
N GLN A 96 3.97 4.04 17.13
CA GLN A 96 3.92 5.38 16.54
C GLN A 96 5.03 5.56 15.50
N GLY A 97 4.65 6.06 14.31
CA GLY A 97 5.52 6.29 13.17
C GLY A 97 5.17 7.58 12.41
N GLY A 98 5.71 7.73 11.19
CA GLY A 98 5.36 8.80 10.26
C GLY A 98 5.99 10.16 10.57
N GLY A 99 7.06 10.21 11.37
CA GLY A 99 7.72 11.48 11.68
C GLY A 99 9.21 11.51 11.36
N PHE A 100 9.85 10.34 11.31
CA PHE A 100 11.30 10.24 11.30
C PHE A 100 11.80 9.09 10.45
N TYR A 101 13.05 9.21 9.97
CA TYR A 101 13.80 8.17 9.28
C TYR A 101 15.23 8.11 9.81
N TYR A 102 15.90 6.96 9.62
CA TYR A 102 17.34 6.86 9.90
C TYR A 102 18.13 7.36 8.71
N ASP A 103 19.00 8.35 8.92
CA ASP A 103 19.89 8.88 7.90
C ASP A 103 21.28 8.23 8.04
N PRO A 104 21.68 7.33 7.12
CA PRO A 104 22.97 6.68 7.19
C PRO A 104 24.15 7.65 6.96
N ALA A 105 23.92 8.80 6.32
CA ALA A 105 24.99 9.77 6.05
C ALA A 105 25.40 10.52 7.33
N SER A 106 24.46 10.86 8.19
CA SER A 106 24.72 11.47 9.50
C SER A 106 24.85 10.43 10.62
N SER A 107 24.47 9.18 10.38
CA SER A 107 24.31 8.12 11.39
C SER A 107 23.40 8.55 12.54
N ASP A 108 22.33 9.28 12.23
CA ASP A 108 21.36 9.81 13.21
C ASP A 108 19.93 9.68 12.70
N ILE A 109 18.95 9.98 13.55
CA ILE A 109 17.54 10.03 13.17
C ILE A 109 17.21 11.46 12.74
N ALA A 110 16.59 11.59 11.55
CA ALA A 110 16.16 12.85 10.97
C ALA A 110 14.64 12.91 10.85
N ALA A 111 14.08 14.12 10.90
CA ALA A 111 12.65 14.34 10.70
C ALA A 111 12.29 14.39 9.20
N ILE A 112 11.14 13.85 8.84
CA ILE A 112 10.59 14.06 7.50
C ILE A 112 10.10 15.51 7.35
N SER A 113 9.96 15.97 6.10
CA SER A 113 9.31 17.25 5.81
C SER A 113 7.82 17.16 6.10
N VAL A 114 7.26 18.15 6.81
CA VAL A 114 5.85 18.15 7.19
C VAL A 114 5.11 19.32 6.57
N GLY A 115 3.84 19.09 6.21
CA GLY A 115 2.89 20.11 5.78
C GLY A 115 2.28 20.88 6.96
N PRO A 116 1.30 21.77 6.69
CA PRO A 116 0.56 22.48 7.72
C PRO A 116 -0.17 21.52 8.65
N ALA A 117 -0.36 21.96 9.91
CA ALA A 117 -1.20 21.25 10.86
C ALA A 117 -2.68 21.27 10.42
N ILE A 118 -3.40 20.21 10.77
CA ILE A 118 -4.79 19.99 10.37
C ILE A 118 -5.75 20.09 11.57
N VAL A 119 -7.01 20.41 11.28
CA VAL A 119 -8.08 20.44 12.27
C VAL A 119 -8.33 19.03 12.84
N ASN A 120 -8.67 18.96 14.13
CA ASN A 120 -9.05 17.73 14.79
C ASN A 120 -10.47 17.29 14.36
N GLU A 121 -10.58 16.05 13.89
CA GLU A 121 -11.85 15.44 13.45
C GLU A 121 -12.23 14.25 14.35
N PHE A 122 -11.95 14.34 15.66
CA PHE A 122 -12.29 13.26 16.59
C PHE A 122 -13.77 12.90 16.55
N SER A 123 -14.09 11.66 16.21
CA SER A 123 -15.47 11.15 16.12
C SER A 123 -15.58 9.66 16.41
N ARG A 124 -14.47 8.92 16.38
CA ARG A 124 -14.42 7.46 16.60
C ARG A 124 -13.45 7.14 17.72
N SER A 125 -13.81 6.13 18.53
CA SER A 125 -13.02 5.71 19.69
C SER A 125 -11.68 5.06 19.29
N ASN A 126 -10.65 5.31 20.08
CA ASN A 126 -9.30 4.78 19.98
C ASN A 126 -9.25 3.36 20.52
N THR A 127 -9.89 2.41 19.85
CA THR A 127 -9.91 1.00 20.21
C THR A 127 -8.78 0.23 19.52
N ARG A 128 -8.47 -1.00 20.00
CA ARG A 128 -7.43 -1.83 19.41
C ARG A 128 -7.59 -1.96 17.88
N GLY A 129 -6.48 -1.77 17.17
CA GLY A 129 -6.39 -1.88 15.71
C GLY A 129 -6.78 -0.63 14.95
N THR A 130 -7.27 0.43 15.61
CA THR A 130 -7.49 1.72 14.95
C THR A 130 -6.17 2.49 14.78
N ILE A 131 -6.08 3.27 13.69
CA ILE A 131 -5.00 4.23 13.45
C ILE A 131 -5.51 5.65 13.71
N ALA A 132 -4.71 6.46 14.42
CA ALA A 132 -5.05 7.83 14.75
C ALA A 132 -3.86 8.78 14.59
N MET A 133 -4.14 10.10 14.46
CA MET A 133 -3.09 11.12 14.34
C MET A 133 -2.50 11.48 15.70
N ALA A 134 -1.17 11.52 15.77
CA ALA A 134 -0.45 12.08 16.90
C ALA A 134 -0.49 13.63 16.85
N LYS A 135 -0.50 14.25 18.03
CA LYS A 135 -0.60 15.71 18.22
C LYS A 135 0.34 16.19 19.31
N LEU A 136 0.64 17.48 19.29
CA LEU A 136 1.33 18.15 20.38
C LEU A 136 0.41 18.27 21.60
N GLY A 137 0.97 18.14 22.80
CA GLY A 137 0.22 18.29 24.02
C GLY A 137 -0.34 19.72 24.16
N GLY A 138 -1.64 19.83 24.50
CA GLY A 138 -2.31 21.12 24.70
C GLY A 138 -2.82 21.81 23.42
N ASP A 139 -2.56 21.23 22.22
CA ASP A 139 -3.10 21.77 20.97
C ASP A 139 -3.81 20.66 20.18
N PRO A 140 -5.16 20.63 20.18
CA PRO A 140 -5.94 19.62 19.47
C PRO A 140 -5.80 19.70 17.95
N ASN A 141 -5.38 20.83 17.37
CA ASN A 141 -5.26 21.06 15.94
C ASN A 141 -3.79 21.07 15.46
N SER A 142 -2.90 20.34 16.13
CA SER A 142 -1.46 20.29 15.83
C SER A 142 -1.00 19.07 15.07
N ALA A 143 -1.91 18.19 14.61
CA ALA A 143 -1.55 17.02 13.83
C ALA A 143 -0.95 17.41 12.48
N THR A 144 0.15 16.72 12.08
CA THR A 144 0.81 16.90 10.77
C THR A 144 0.98 15.56 10.06
N SER A 145 2.09 14.85 10.28
CA SER A 145 2.44 13.58 9.62
C SER A 145 2.39 12.37 10.53
N GLN A 146 2.62 12.54 11.85
CA GLN A 146 2.77 11.40 12.75
C GLN A 146 1.44 10.72 13.06
N TRP A 147 1.46 9.41 13.04
CA TRP A 147 0.32 8.53 13.31
C TRP A 147 0.70 7.46 14.33
N PHE A 148 -0.30 6.84 14.94
CA PHE A 148 -0.11 5.67 15.79
C PHE A 148 -1.21 4.63 15.56
N VAL A 149 -0.86 3.36 15.76
CA VAL A 149 -1.82 2.25 15.79
C VAL A 149 -2.03 1.82 17.24
N ASN A 150 -3.29 1.69 17.65
CA ASN A 150 -3.69 1.26 18.98
C ASN A 150 -3.44 -0.24 19.19
N LEU A 151 -2.59 -0.62 20.15
CA LEU A 151 -2.33 -2.01 20.54
C LEU A 151 -3.38 -2.56 21.51
N GLY A 152 -4.13 -1.70 22.18
CA GLY A 152 -5.19 -2.02 23.12
C GLY A 152 -6.40 -1.10 22.95
N ASP A 153 -7.39 -1.25 23.81
CA ASP A 153 -8.47 -0.28 23.94
C ASP A 153 -7.97 0.91 24.77
N ASN A 154 -7.73 2.03 24.09
CA ASN A 154 -7.23 3.27 24.68
C ASN A 154 -8.31 4.35 24.77
N SER A 155 -9.59 4.00 24.56
CA SER A 155 -10.71 4.93 24.51
C SER A 155 -10.84 5.76 25.79
N ALA A 156 -10.67 5.14 26.95
CA ALA A 156 -10.76 5.83 28.24
C ALA A 156 -9.77 7.00 28.39
N ASN A 157 -8.65 6.95 27.68
CA ASN A 157 -7.59 7.95 27.71
C ASN A 157 -7.64 8.87 26.46
N LEU A 158 -7.51 8.28 25.26
CA LEU A 158 -7.28 9.03 24.02
C LEU A 158 -8.53 9.70 23.45
N ASP A 159 -9.74 9.28 23.86
CA ASP A 159 -10.97 9.90 23.38
C ASP A 159 -11.28 11.22 24.11
N SER A 160 -10.69 11.44 25.28
CA SER A 160 -10.94 12.62 26.10
C SER A 160 -9.78 13.60 26.18
N GLN A 161 -8.54 13.13 26.08
CA GLN A 161 -7.37 14.00 26.15
C GLN A 161 -7.21 14.86 24.92
N ASN A 162 -6.80 16.13 25.10
CA ASN A 162 -6.45 17.06 24.03
C ASN A 162 -7.52 17.15 22.91
N GLY A 163 -8.81 17.14 23.30
CA GLY A 163 -9.94 17.16 22.37
C GLY A 163 -10.20 15.83 21.63
N GLY A 164 -9.67 14.71 22.12
CA GLY A 164 -9.73 13.39 21.49
C GLY A 164 -8.74 13.25 20.32
N PHE A 165 -8.17 12.07 20.13
CA PHE A 165 -7.27 11.80 19.02
C PHE A 165 -8.05 11.25 17.83
N THR A 166 -7.96 11.91 16.67
CA THR A 166 -8.72 11.56 15.46
C THR A 166 -8.34 10.18 14.96
N VAL A 167 -9.24 9.21 15.14
CA VAL A 167 -9.18 7.92 14.47
C VAL A 167 -9.62 8.11 13.01
N PHE A 168 -8.74 7.81 12.07
CA PHE A 168 -8.99 7.99 10.64
C PHE A 168 -8.93 6.70 9.81
N GLY A 169 -8.78 5.55 10.48
CA GLY A 169 -8.78 4.25 9.85
C GLY A 169 -8.61 3.10 10.83
N LYS A 170 -8.52 1.89 10.29
CA LYS A 170 -8.24 0.66 11.07
C LYS A 170 -7.42 -0.34 10.27
N VAL A 171 -6.73 -1.21 10.98
CA VAL A 171 -6.03 -2.39 10.44
C VAL A 171 -7.06 -3.45 10.03
N LEU A 172 -6.94 -3.97 8.80
CA LEU A 172 -7.82 -4.99 8.24
C LEU A 172 -7.28 -6.42 8.43
N GLY A 173 -8.21 -7.37 8.40
CA GLY A 173 -7.93 -8.80 8.33
C GLY A 173 -7.00 -9.28 9.45
N THR A 174 -5.92 -9.97 9.06
CA THR A 174 -4.89 -10.49 9.97
C THR A 174 -3.74 -9.51 10.22
N GLY A 175 -3.85 -8.27 9.73
CA GLY A 175 -2.77 -7.27 9.79
C GLY A 175 -2.27 -6.95 11.19
N MET A 176 -3.11 -7.13 12.23
CA MET A 176 -2.69 -6.98 13.62
C MET A 176 -1.58 -7.95 14.03
N THR A 177 -1.36 -9.05 13.31
CA THR A 177 -0.21 -9.95 13.57
C THR A 177 1.12 -9.23 13.38
N ALA A 178 1.28 -8.44 12.31
CA ALA A 178 2.48 -7.64 12.06
C ALA A 178 2.60 -6.49 13.09
N VAL A 179 1.50 -5.81 13.38
CA VAL A 179 1.44 -4.73 14.39
C VAL A 179 1.82 -5.24 15.78
N ASP A 180 1.32 -6.41 16.18
CA ASP A 180 1.65 -7.03 17.47
C ASP A 180 3.11 -7.51 17.52
N ALA A 181 3.67 -7.98 16.40
CA ALA A 181 5.08 -8.34 16.31
C ALA A 181 5.97 -7.13 16.60
N ILE A 182 5.64 -5.93 16.05
CA ILE A 182 6.31 -4.68 16.40
C ILE A 182 6.09 -4.34 17.87
N GLY A 183 4.84 -4.48 18.36
CA GLY A 183 4.46 -4.26 19.75
C GLY A 183 5.21 -5.14 20.75
N ALA A 184 5.71 -6.30 20.33
CA ALA A 184 6.48 -7.25 21.17
C ALA A 184 7.98 -6.95 21.19
N LEU A 185 8.51 -6.09 20.30
CA LEU A 185 9.94 -5.79 20.24
C LEU A 185 10.43 -5.13 21.53
N ARG A 186 11.73 -5.26 21.76
CA ARG A 186 12.43 -4.49 22.81
C ARG A 186 12.54 -3.03 22.39
N THR A 187 12.68 -2.14 23.36
CA THR A 187 12.86 -0.70 23.14
C THR A 187 14.16 -0.19 23.71
N VAL A 188 14.67 0.91 23.13
CA VAL A 188 15.83 1.63 23.60
C VAL A 188 15.51 3.12 23.64
N ASN A 189 16.12 3.83 24.58
CA ASN A 189 16.13 5.29 24.59
C ASN A 189 17.33 5.80 23.79
N ILE A 190 17.07 6.70 22.88
CA ILE A 190 18.07 7.28 21.99
C ILE A 190 18.26 8.73 22.40
N THR A 191 19.53 9.12 22.56
CA THR A 191 19.95 10.50 22.82
C THR A 191 20.94 10.92 21.74
N GLY A 192 20.59 11.97 20.99
CA GLY A 192 21.38 12.49 19.88
C GLY A 192 20.99 13.95 19.62
N ALA A 193 21.00 14.37 18.36
CA ALA A 193 20.47 15.68 17.96
C ALA A 193 18.99 15.80 18.32
N MET A 194 18.26 14.67 18.27
CA MET A 194 16.92 14.50 18.85
C MET A 194 16.96 13.38 19.87
N SER A 195 16.06 13.44 20.87
CA SER A 195 15.93 12.40 21.89
C SER A 195 14.62 11.67 21.73
N PHE A 196 14.68 10.34 21.77
CA PHE A 196 13.54 9.46 21.68
C PHE A 196 13.52 8.49 22.84
N SER A 197 12.36 8.27 23.41
CA SER A 197 12.10 7.19 24.35
C SER A 197 11.37 6.04 23.69
N ASP A 198 11.63 4.83 24.14
CA ASP A 198 10.89 3.63 23.74
C ASP A 198 10.91 3.33 22.24
N VAL A 199 12.05 3.53 21.55
CA VAL A 199 12.24 3.19 20.13
C VAL A 199 12.35 1.67 19.99
N PRO A 200 11.48 1.00 19.23
CA PRO A 200 11.58 -0.44 19.02
C PRO A 200 12.73 -0.78 18.06
N TYR A 201 13.41 -1.90 18.32
CA TYR A 201 14.54 -2.38 17.51
C TYR A 201 14.55 -3.90 17.39
N PHE A 202 15.07 -4.42 16.28
CA PHE A 202 15.31 -5.84 16.06
C PHE A 202 16.60 -6.32 16.71
N SER A 203 17.68 -5.58 16.52
CA SER A 203 18.98 -5.88 17.09
C SER A 203 19.73 -4.59 17.44
N LEU A 204 20.57 -4.68 18.46
CA LEU A 204 21.48 -3.63 18.90
C LEU A 204 22.83 -4.28 19.14
N THR A 205 23.82 -4.01 18.26
CA THR A 205 25.12 -4.65 18.30
C THR A 205 26.17 -3.84 19.08
N GLY A 206 25.84 -2.58 19.42
CA GLY A 206 26.69 -1.66 20.17
C GLY A 206 25.88 -0.72 21.06
N THR A 207 26.36 0.50 21.23
CA THR A 207 25.77 1.51 22.13
C THR A 207 25.32 2.79 21.42
N THR A 208 25.51 2.86 20.10
CA THR A 208 25.17 4.03 19.29
C THR A 208 23.93 3.78 18.46
N ILE A 209 23.32 4.84 17.93
CA ILE A 209 22.16 4.77 17.02
C ILE A 209 22.51 3.94 15.77
N ALA A 210 23.73 4.08 15.25
CA ALA A 210 24.21 3.34 14.08
C ALA A 210 24.28 1.82 14.30
N ASP A 211 24.29 1.37 15.56
CA ASP A 211 24.33 -0.05 15.92
C ASP A 211 22.92 -0.69 15.98
N ALA A 212 21.87 0.11 15.88
CA ALA A 212 20.49 -0.35 15.99
C ALA A 212 19.91 -0.66 14.60
N VAL A 213 19.16 -1.77 14.52
CA VAL A 213 18.32 -2.09 13.37
C VAL A 213 16.88 -1.73 13.75
N PHE A 214 16.39 -0.64 13.19
CA PHE A 214 15.05 -0.11 13.45
C PHE A 214 13.97 -0.85 12.65
N VAL A 215 12.72 -0.60 13.00
CA VAL A 215 11.55 -1.07 12.23
C VAL A 215 11.27 -0.04 11.13
N ASN A 216 11.63 -0.37 9.89
CA ASN A 216 11.33 0.47 8.74
C ASN A 216 9.86 0.32 8.33
N VAL A 217 9.33 1.40 7.76
CA VAL A 217 7.95 1.50 7.29
C VAL A 217 7.95 2.13 5.91
N SER A 218 7.27 1.49 4.97
CA SER A 218 6.94 2.06 3.66
C SER A 218 5.44 1.89 3.40
N MET A 219 4.81 2.87 2.77
CA MET A 219 3.38 2.88 2.54
C MET A 219 3.04 3.11 1.08
N SER A 220 1.99 2.43 0.61
CA SER A 220 1.44 2.64 -0.73
C SER A 220 -0.08 2.67 -0.68
N ALA A 221 -0.68 3.67 -1.33
CA ALA A 221 -2.12 3.70 -1.53
C ALA A 221 -2.50 2.56 -2.48
N LEU A 222 -3.55 1.82 -2.10
CA LEU A 222 -4.15 0.82 -2.96
C LEU A 222 -5.06 1.51 -3.97
N SER A 223 -4.72 1.38 -5.23
CA SER A 223 -5.64 1.53 -6.34
C SER A 223 -6.30 0.18 -6.59
N THR A 224 -7.55 0.15 -7.07
CA THR A 224 -8.17 -1.06 -7.61
C THR A 224 -7.44 -1.56 -8.84
N SER A 225 -6.76 -0.66 -9.57
CA SER A 225 -5.83 -1.00 -10.64
C SER A 225 -4.61 -1.73 -10.08
N ALA A 226 -4.24 -2.83 -10.72
CA ALA A 226 -2.97 -3.49 -10.41
C ALA A 226 -1.80 -2.55 -10.68
N LYS A 227 -0.75 -2.61 -9.85
CA LYS A 227 0.45 -1.78 -9.99
C LYS A 227 1.68 -2.63 -10.25
N PHE A 228 2.49 -2.20 -11.21
CA PHE A 228 3.81 -2.79 -11.41
C PHE A 228 4.90 -1.83 -10.93
N GLY A 229 5.69 -2.30 -9.96
CA GLY A 229 6.82 -1.56 -9.40
C GLY A 229 7.79 -2.49 -8.69
N SER A 230 9.06 -2.11 -8.59
CA SER A 230 10.10 -2.91 -7.91
C SER A 230 10.17 -4.39 -8.33
N GLY A 231 9.85 -4.68 -9.61
CA GLY A 231 9.87 -6.05 -10.16
C GLY A 231 8.68 -6.93 -9.77
N LYS A 232 7.66 -6.37 -9.12
CA LYS A 232 6.45 -7.05 -8.69
C LYS A 232 5.21 -6.46 -9.34
N LEU A 233 4.21 -7.30 -9.55
CA LEU A 233 2.85 -6.93 -9.92
C LEU A 233 1.97 -7.09 -8.67
N SER A 234 1.55 -5.99 -8.09
CA SER A 234 0.69 -5.97 -6.91
C SER A 234 -0.77 -5.82 -7.31
N VAL A 235 -1.64 -6.67 -6.80
CA VAL A 235 -3.02 -6.82 -7.27
C VAL A 235 -3.99 -6.93 -6.09
N ALA A 236 -5.04 -6.09 -6.10
CA ALA A 236 -6.22 -6.31 -5.26
C ALA A 236 -7.09 -7.38 -5.94
N LEU A 237 -7.19 -8.56 -5.35
CA LEU A 237 -7.79 -9.76 -5.94
C LEU A 237 -9.05 -10.18 -5.20
N ASN A 238 -10.14 -10.37 -5.93
CA ASN A 238 -11.33 -11.07 -5.49
C ASN A 238 -11.32 -12.51 -6.04
N ALA A 239 -11.09 -13.47 -5.17
CA ALA A 239 -11.07 -14.89 -5.50
C ALA A 239 -12.37 -15.62 -5.07
N GLY A 240 -13.51 -14.92 -5.11
CA GLY A 240 -14.82 -15.47 -4.81
C GLY A 240 -14.91 -16.03 -3.38
N ALA A 241 -15.24 -17.33 -3.27
CA ALA A 241 -15.39 -18.00 -1.96
C ALA A 241 -14.05 -18.11 -1.17
N ILE A 242 -12.90 -17.96 -1.84
CA ILE A 242 -11.58 -17.96 -1.17
C ILE A 242 -11.38 -16.66 -0.39
N GLY A 243 -12.01 -15.56 -0.84
CA GLY A 243 -11.97 -14.26 -0.19
C GLY A 243 -11.34 -13.16 -1.04
N GLN A 244 -11.25 -11.97 -0.46
CA GLN A 244 -10.59 -10.81 -1.05
C GLN A 244 -9.24 -10.60 -0.38
N ALA A 245 -8.21 -10.42 -1.19
CA ALA A 245 -6.85 -10.25 -0.71
C ALA A 245 -6.05 -9.29 -1.59
N TRP A 246 -5.06 -8.67 -1.01
CA TRP A 246 -3.95 -8.09 -1.75
C TRP A 246 -2.90 -9.17 -1.95
N VAL A 247 -2.38 -9.28 -3.16
CA VAL A 247 -1.38 -10.29 -3.52
C VAL A 247 -0.32 -9.69 -4.45
N ASP A 248 0.90 -10.17 -4.35
CA ASP A 248 1.97 -9.85 -5.29
C ASP A 248 2.24 -11.04 -6.21
N PHE A 249 2.56 -10.74 -7.47
CA PHE A 249 3.11 -11.68 -8.42
C PHE A 249 4.51 -11.23 -8.83
N THR A 250 5.39 -12.19 -9.08
CA THR A 250 6.67 -11.98 -9.77
C THR A 250 6.56 -12.39 -11.22
N ILE A 251 7.38 -11.80 -12.11
CA ILE A 251 7.49 -12.25 -13.48
C ILE A 251 8.45 -13.44 -13.50
N ALA A 252 7.91 -14.64 -13.75
CA ALA A 252 8.70 -15.87 -13.86
C ALA A 252 9.32 -16.00 -15.25
N GLN A 253 8.62 -15.53 -16.27
CA GLN A 253 9.06 -15.57 -17.68
C GLN A 253 8.48 -14.39 -18.45
N SER A 254 9.24 -13.86 -19.40
CA SER A 254 8.82 -12.72 -20.23
C SER A 254 8.77 -13.01 -21.73
N SER A 255 9.29 -14.17 -22.17
CA SER A 255 9.33 -14.58 -23.58
C SER A 255 9.45 -16.12 -23.66
N PRO A 256 8.77 -16.81 -24.62
CA PRO A 256 7.87 -16.26 -25.64
C PRO A 256 6.55 -15.72 -25.05
N ASP A 257 6.09 -16.26 -23.91
CA ASP A 257 4.88 -15.85 -23.23
C ASP A 257 5.22 -15.21 -21.88
N THR A 258 4.41 -14.22 -21.45
CA THR A 258 4.55 -13.66 -20.12
C THR A 258 3.92 -14.59 -19.10
N VAL A 259 4.73 -15.04 -18.15
CA VAL A 259 4.28 -15.86 -17.01
C VAL A 259 4.51 -15.10 -15.73
N ILE A 260 3.46 -14.94 -14.93
CA ILE A 260 3.53 -14.41 -13.59
C ILE A 260 3.28 -15.52 -12.57
N THR A 261 3.95 -15.45 -11.44
CA THR A 261 3.80 -16.41 -10.35
C THR A 261 3.43 -15.70 -9.08
N LEU A 262 2.36 -16.16 -8.43
CA LEU A 262 1.91 -15.64 -7.13
C LEU A 262 3.01 -15.83 -6.08
N VAL A 263 3.20 -14.82 -5.24
CA VAL A 263 4.03 -14.89 -4.04
C VAL A 263 3.11 -15.16 -2.84
N PRO A 264 2.96 -16.42 -2.36
CA PRO A 264 1.96 -16.75 -1.33
C PRO A 264 2.16 -15.97 -0.02
N SER A 265 3.41 -15.67 0.35
CA SER A 265 3.74 -14.90 1.55
C SER A 265 3.33 -13.42 1.48
N SER A 266 3.00 -12.91 0.29
CA SER A 266 2.50 -11.54 0.11
C SER A 266 0.99 -11.42 0.32
N THR A 267 0.27 -12.53 0.51
CA THR A 267 -1.19 -12.53 0.62
C THR A 267 -1.64 -11.85 1.90
N LEU A 268 -2.35 -10.74 1.74
CA LEU A 268 -2.97 -9.99 2.84
C LEU A 268 -4.48 -9.99 2.64
N PHE A 269 -5.20 -10.79 3.44
CA PHE A 269 -6.66 -10.81 3.39
C PHE A 269 -7.22 -9.47 3.87
N ILE A 270 -8.06 -8.84 3.04
CA ILE A 270 -8.67 -7.55 3.33
C ILE A 270 -10.13 -7.69 3.79
N ASN A 271 -10.76 -8.86 3.54
CA ASN A 271 -12.14 -9.16 3.93
C ASN A 271 -13.14 -8.07 3.49
N ARG A 272 -12.87 -7.44 2.36
CA ARG A 272 -13.69 -6.38 1.78
C ARG A 272 -13.65 -6.46 0.27
N THR A 273 -14.82 -6.37 -0.37
CA THR A 273 -14.93 -6.21 -1.83
C THR A 273 -14.77 -4.72 -2.17
N LEU A 274 -13.86 -4.43 -3.09
CA LEU A 274 -13.68 -3.12 -3.70
C LEU A 274 -14.22 -3.18 -5.13
N GLU A 275 -14.63 -2.03 -5.67
CA GLU A 275 -14.97 -1.93 -7.09
C GLU A 275 -13.71 -2.16 -7.95
N ASP A 276 -13.91 -2.71 -9.14
CA ASP A 276 -12.86 -2.94 -10.15
C ASP A 276 -11.64 -3.78 -9.68
N MET A 277 -11.81 -4.61 -8.65
CA MET A 277 -10.77 -5.58 -8.27
C MET A 277 -10.50 -6.56 -9.41
N ALA A 278 -9.25 -7.02 -9.51
CA ALA A 278 -8.95 -8.22 -10.29
C ALA A 278 -9.79 -9.39 -9.77
N THR A 279 -10.16 -10.30 -10.66
CA THR A 279 -10.97 -11.48 -10.31
C THR A 279 -10.24 -12.76 -10.69
N PHE A 280 -10.34 -13.77 -9.83
CA PHE A 280 -9.88 -15.13 -10.15
C PHE A 280 -11.07 -16.08 -10.09
N ASP A 281 -11.32 -16.75 -11.22
CA ASP A 281 -12.28 -17.85 -11.30
C ASP A 281 -11.54 -19.19 -11.19
N PRO A 282 -11.70 -19.93 -10.08
CA PRO A 282 -11.01 -21.18 -9.87
C PRO A 282 -11.52 -22.32 -10.79
N PHE A 283 -12.71 -22.20 -11.38
CA PHE A 283 -13.27 -23.23 -12.29
C PHE A 283 -12.64 -23.15 -13.67
N SER A 284 -12.47 -21.95 -14.22
CA SER A 284 -11.81 -21.74 -15.51
C SER A 284 -10.30 -21.56 -15.39
N GLY A 285 -9.78 -21.29 -14.18
CA GLY A 285 -8.40 -20.91 -13.94
C GLY A 285 -8.05 -19.52 -14.49
N THR A 286 -9.05 -18.65 -14.72
CA THR A 286 -8.83 -17.34 -15.33
C THR A 286 -8.61 -16.28 -14.26
N LEU A 287 -7.51 -15.54 -14.37
CA LEU A 287 -7.24 -14.30 -13.66
C LEU A 287 -7.47 -13.14 -14.62
N LEU A 288 -8.42 -12.27 -14.29
CA LEU A 288 -8.72 -11.03 -15.01
C LEU A 288 -8.25 -9.83 -14.18
N ILE A 289 -7.40 -8.99 -14.76
CA ILE A 289 -6.94 -7.73 -14.18
C ILE A 289 -7.53 -6.60 -15.02
N PRO A 290 -8.51 -5.82 -14.50
CA PRO A 290 -9.20 -4.79 -15.26
C PRO A 290 -8.30 -3.67 -15.77
N ALA A 291 -7.36 -3.23 -14.94
CA ALA A 291 -6.42 -2.17 -15.28
C ALA A 291 -5.05 -2.41 -14.63
N LEU A 292 -3.98 -2.06 -15.34
CA LEU A 292 -2.60 -2.11 -14.87
C LEU A 292 -1.95 -0.74 -14.96
N GLU A 293 -1.55 -0.21 -13.81
CA GLU A 293 -0.78 1.03 -13.70
C GLU A 293 0.73 0.75 -13.77
N ILE A 294 1.43 1.58 -14.56
CA ILE A 294 2.89 1.62 -14.63
C ILE A 294 3.33 3.07 -14.51
N ASN A 295 4.18 3.38 -13.52
CA ASN A 295 4.62 4.75 -13.24
C ASN A 295 3.47 5.75 -12.99
N GLY A 296 2.40 5.29 -12.32
CA GLY A 296 1.27 6.14 -11.93
C GLY A 296 0.25 6.44 -13.03
N ALA A 297 0.34 5.78 -14.18
CA ALA A 297 -0.64 5.88 -15.25
C ALA A 297 -1.13 4.48 -15.65
N VAL A 298 -2.42 4.34 -15.97
CA VAL A 298 -2.96 3.11 -16.55
C VAL A 298 -2.31 2.90 -17.91
N ALA A 299 -1.61 1.79 -18.07
CA ALA A 299 -0.90 1.43 -19.28
C ALA A 299 -1.63 0.35 -20.09
N TYR A 300 -2.35 -0.54 -19.39
CA TYR A 300 -3.06 -1.66 -20.01
C TYR A 300 -4.38 -1.91 -19.28
N THR A 301 -5.35 -2.46 -20.01
CA THR A 301 -6.67 -2.86 -19.51
C THR A 301 -6.99 -4.30 -19.93
N ASP A 302 -7.99 -4.90 -19.29
CA ASP A 302 -8.49 -6.25 -19.62
C ASP A 302 -7.42 -7.34 -19.74
N LEU A 303 -6.40 -7.30 -18.86
CA LEU A 303 -5.36 -8.32 -18.87
C LEU A 303 -5.93 -9.65 -18.41
N ARG A 304 -5.88 -10.66 -19.27
CA ARG A 304 -6.37 -12.02 -19.01
C ARG A 304 -5.22 -12.99 -18.93
N PHE A 305 -5.14 -13.72 -17.84
CA PHE A 305 -4.18 -14.77 -17.61
C PHE A 305 -4.90 -16.09 -17.38
N THR A 306 -4.28 -17.20 -17.77
CA THR A 306 -4.74 -18.55 -17.46
C THR A 306 -3.76 -19.22 -16.51
N LEU A 307 -4.28 -19.91 -15.48
CA LEU A 307 -3.49 -20.73 -14.56
C LEU A 307 -2.89 -21.90 -15.34
N THR A 308 -1.58 -21.92 -15.49
CA THR A 308 -0.84 -22.95 -16.26
C THR A 308 -0.09 -23.92 -15.38
N ASP A 309 0.23 -23.53 -14.15
CA ASP A 309 0.82 -24.40 -13.13
C ASP A 309 0.16 -24.16 -11.77
N ALA A 310 -0.78 -25.01 -11.41
CA ALA A 310 -1.52 -24.89 -10.14
C ALA A 310 -0.64 -25.17 -8.91
N LYS A 311 0.45 -25.96 -9.06
CA LYS A 311 1.35 -26.27 -7.95
C LYS A 311 2.19 -25.07 -7.53
N ASN A 312 2.62 -24.28 -8.50
CA ASN A 312 3.46 -23.12 -8.30
C ASN A 312 2.66 -21.79 -8.43
N TYR A 313 1.32 -21.85 -8.62
CA TYR A 313 0.45 -20.70 -8.83
C TYR A 313 0.94 -19.78 -9.95
N SER A 314 1.31 -20.38 -11.09
CA SER A 314 1.81 -19.64 -12.26
C SER A 314 0.71 -19.44 -13.30
N PHE A 315 0.65 -18.24 -13.85
CA PHE A 315 -0.37 -17.79 -14.79
C PHE A 315 0.30 -17.27 -16.05
N THR A 316 -0.20 -17.69 -17.22
CA THR A 316 0.28 -17.24 -18.52
C THR A 316 -0.66 -16.20 -19.12
N LEU A 317 -0.12 -15.08 -19.57
CA LEU A 317 -0.87 -13.99 -20.22
C LEU A 317 -1.46 -14.48 -21.55
N GLN A 318 -2.76 -14.27 -21.74
CA GLN A 318 -3.50 -14.63 -22.94
C GLN A 318 -3.81 -13.42 -23.83
N SER A 319 -4.30 -12.34 -23.21
CA SER A 319 -4.68 -11.10 -23.92
C SER A 319 -4.61 -9.90 -23.00
N PHE A 320 -4.57 -8.70 -23.60
CA PHE A 320 -4.69 -7.42 -22.94
C PHE A 320 -5.06 -6.37 -24.00
N ASP A 321 -5.56 -5.21 -23.54
CA ASP A 321 -5.74 -4.03 -24.35
C ASP A 321 -4.79 -2.92 -23.88
N GLU A 322 -4.29 -2.08 -24.82
CA GLU A 322 -3.56 -0.87 -24.44
C GLU A 322 -4.54 0.19 -23.94
N ALA A 323 -4.17 0.90 -22.88
CA ALA A 323 -4.99 2.01 -22.41
C ALA A 323 -4.96 3.17 -23.44
N PRO A 324 -6.08 3.89 -23.61
CA PRO A 324 -6.23 4.95 -24.60
C PRO A 324 -5.31 6.17 -24.35
#